data_d8066558e0a2d32609efaa7c3cde7165
#
_entry.id   d8066558e0a2d32609efaa7c3cde7165
#
_cell.length_a   1.000
_cell.length_b   1.000
_cell.length_c   1.000
_cell.angle_alpha   90.00
_cell.angle_beta   90.00
_cell.angle_gamma   90.00
#
_symmetry.space_group_name_H-M   'P 1'
#
loop_
_entity.id
_entity.type
_entity.pdbx_description
1 polymer ?
#
loop_
_entity_poly.entity_id
_entity_poly.type
_entity_poly.pdbx_seq_one_letter_code
_entity_poly.pdbx_strand_id
1 'polypeptide(L)'
;MQRQMLKSKIHRATVTDCDIEYVGSITLDPELMRRADLLVNEQVHVWDIDNGARFITYAIEGEEGSGTVQVNGAAARLVRSGDKVIVASFGAYEEDDLERYSPVIVHVDDDNEVVAVDSDPTVLLGGVSPEKEGQL
;
A
#
# COMPACT_ATOMS: atom_id res chain seq x y z
N MET A 1 5.34 -21.21 16.45
CA MET A 1 6.15 -20.65 15.36
C MET A 1 5.40 -19.49 14.72
N GLN A 2 6.08 -18.37 14.56
CA GLN A 2 5.46 -17.22 13.92
C GLN A 2 5.68 -17.25 12.42
N ARG A 3 4.68 -16.81 11.69
CA ARG A 3 4.77 -16.65 10.24
C ARG A 3 4.53 -15.19 9.89
N GLN A 4 5.30 -14.69 8.93
CA GLN A 4 5.07 -13.35 8.41
C GLN A 4 3.98 -13.45 7.36
N MET A 5 2.84 -12.81 7.63
CA MET A 5 1.68 -12.87 6.75
C MET A 5 1.36 -11.48 6.25
N LEU A 6 0.82 -11.38 5.05
CA LEU A 6 0.35 -10.11 4.52
C LEU A 6 -0.76 -9.59 5.43
N LYS A 7 -0.55 -8.41 6.02
CA LYS A 7 -1.55 -7.80 6.88
C LYS A 7 -2.48 -6.91 6.07
N SER A 8 -1.92 -6.09 5.19
CA SER A 8 -2.74 -5.17 4.38
C SER A 8 -2.00 -4.75 3.12
N LYS A 9 -2.77 -4.26 2.14
CA LYS A 9 -2.23 -3.59 0.96
C LYS A 9 -3.09 -2.38 0.64
N ILE A 10 -2.44 -1.30 0.22
CA ILE A 10 -3.09 -0.24 -0.53
C ILE A 10 -2.73 -0.52 -1.98
N HIS A 11 -3.73 -0.87 -2.77
CA HIS A 11 -3.51 -1.39 -4.11
C HIS A 11 -3.64 -0.29 -5.16
N ARG A 12 -2.55 -0.08 -5.91
CA ARG A 12 -2.50 0.82 -7.05
C ARG A 12 -2.70 2.29 -6.70
N ALA A 13 -2.10 2.71 -5.59
CA ALA A 13 -2.08 4.12 -5.23
C ALA A 13 -1.22 4.89 -6.23
N THR A 14 -1.59 6.13 -6.49
CA THR A 14 -0.84 7.01 -7.37
C THR A 14 0.12 7.85 -6.54
N VAL A 15 1.41 7.82 -6.88
CA VAL A 15 2.40 8.67 -6.21
C VAL A 15 2.07 10.12 -6.54
N THR A 16 1.83 10.93 -5.52
CA THR A 16 1.46 12.33 -5.72
C THR A 16 2.66 13.26 -5.75
N ASP A 17 3.74 12.89 -5.08
CA ASP A 17 4.92 13.74 -5.04
C ASP A 17 6.13 12.91 -4.58
N CYS A 18 7.33 13.43 -4.85
CA CYS A 18 8.58 12.82 -4.44
C CYS A 18 9.47 13.92 -3.88
N ASP A 19 9.95 13.75 -2.65
CA ASP A 19 10.76 14.76 -1.98
C ASP A 19 12.07 14.15 -1.51
N ILE A 20 13.12 14.34 -2.30
CA ILE A 20 14.44 13.77 -2.03
C ILE A 20 15.04 14.36 -0.75
N GLU A 21 14.69 15.60 -0.44
CA GLU A 21 15.29 16.32 0.67
C GLU A 21 14.66 16.01 2.02
N TYR A 22 13.51 15.39 2.03
CA TYR A 22 12.83 15.10 3.29
C TYR A 22 13.34 13.79 3.88
N VAL A 23 13.05 13.56 5.17
CA VAL A 23 13.46 12.35 5.86
C VAL A 23 12.86 11.13 5.18
N GLY A 24 13.67 10.10 4.93
CA GLY A 24 13.22 8.90 4.25
C GLY A 24 11.98 8.30 4.89
N SER A 25 10.90 8.19 4.11
CA SER A 25 9.60 7.75 4.61
C SER A 25 8.61 7.76 3.45
N ILE A 26 7.38 7.32 3.71
CA ILE A 26 6.28 7.56 2.77
C ILE A 26 5.17 8.29 3.53
N THR A 27 4.76 9.44 3.01
CA THR A 27 3.68 10.22 3.59
C THR A 27 2.38 9.77 2.96
N LEU A 28 1.43 9.36 3.80
CA LEU A 28 0.14 8.85 3.33
C LEU A 28 -1.00 9.64 3.94
N ASP A 29 -2.07 9.81 3.18
CA ASP A 29 -3.31 10.37 3.69
C ASP A 29 -3.74 9.50 4.88
N PRO A 30 -4.05 10.09 6.04
CA PRO A 30 -4.49 9.34 7.21
C PRO A 30 -5.68 8.41 6.95
N GLU A 31 -6.55 8.76 6.01
CA GLU A 31 -7.68 7.88 5.66
C GLU A 31 -7.17 6.56 5.09
N LEU A 32 -6.14 6.62 4.23
CA LEU A 32 -5.55 5.42 3.67
C LEU A 32 -4.90 4.58 4.77
N MET A 33 -4.25 5.24 5.70
CA MET A 33 -3.60 4.53 6.80
C MET A 33 -4.62 3.81 7.68
N ARG A 34 -5.72 4.48 8.01
CA ARG A 34 -6.76 3.86 8.82
C ARG A 34 -7.37 2.66 8.13
N ARG A 35 -7.68 2.81 6.85
CA ARG A 35 -8.34 1.74 6.09
C ARG A 35 -7.42 0.53 5.92
N ALA A 36 -6.10 0.77 5.85
CA ALA A 36 -5.11 -0.30 5.71
C ALA A 36 -4.53 -0.75 7.06
N ASP A 37 -5.06 -0.24 8.15
CA ASP A 37 -4.59 -0.59 9.50
C ASP A 37 -3.09 -0.33 9.66
N LEU A 38 -2.66 0.87 9.27
CA LEU A 38 -1.29 1.30 9.39
C LEU A 38 -1.16 2.38 10.46
N LEU A 39 -0.18 2.24 11.31
CA LEU A 39 0.15 3.23 12.32
C LEU A 39 1.31 4.10 11.84
N VAL A 40 1.39 5.30 12.38
CA VAL A 40 2.53 6.18 12.12
C VAL A 40 3.80 5.46 12.56
N ASN A 41 4.82 5.49 11.73
CA ASN A 41 6.12 4.86 11.91
C ASN A 41 6.12 3.34 11.68
N GLU A 42 5.03 2.80 11.20
CA GLU A 42 4.99 1.38 10.88
C GLU A 42 5.75 1.10 9.59
N GLN A 43 6.48 0.03 9.56
CA GLN A 43 7.23 -0.39 8.37
C GLN A 43 6.28 -0.82 7.26
N VAL A 44 6.57 -0.38 6.05
CA VAL A 44 5.81 -0.78 4.87
C VAL A 44 6.77 -1.13 3.73
N HIS A 45 6.29 -1.99 2.84
CA HIS A 45 6.96 -2.30 1.58
C HIS A 45 6.25 -1.52 0.50
N VAL A 46 7.01 -0.93 -0.41
CA VAL A 46 6.43 -0.16 -1.51
C VAL A 46 6.93 -0.78 -2.81
N TRP A 47 5.99 -1.13 -3.69
CA TRP A 47 6.30 -1.78 -4.96
C TRP A 47 5.78 -0.90 -6.08
N ASP A 48 6.69 -0.38 -6.91
CA ASP A 48 6.33 0.48 -8.04
C ASP A 48 5.95 -0.40 -9.22
N ILE A 49 4.71 -0.32 -9.65
CA ILE A 49 4.19 -1.17 -10.73
C ILE A 49 4.80 -0.77 -12.06
N ASP A 50 5.08 0.52 -12.24
CA ASP A 50 5.54 1.02 -13.53
C ASP A 50 6.98 0.67 -13.86
N ASN A 51 7.84 0.57 -12.85
CA ASN A 51 9.25 0.29 -13.11
C ASN A 51 9.81 -0.91 -12.36
N GLY A 52 9.00 -1.54 -11.49
CA GLY A 52 9.43 -2.73 -10.76
C GLY A 52 10.30 -2.46 -9.55
N ALA A 53 10.55 -1.21 -9.20
CA ALA A 53 11.35 -0.89 -8.02
C ALA A 53 10.63 -1.34 -6.76
N ARG A 54 11.39 -1.83 -5.78
CA ARG A 54 10.85 -2.32 -4.51
C ARG A 54 11.71 -1.77 -3.40
N PHE A 55 11.09 -1.22 -2.38
CA PHE A 55 11.85 -0.71 -1.24
C PHE A 55 11.02 -0.81 0.03
N ILE A 56 11.71 -0.69 1.16
CA ILE A 56 11.10 -0.77 2.48
C ILE A 56 11.32 0.58 3.16
N THR A 57 10.27 1.11 3.76
CA THR A 57 10.35 2.37 4.45
C THR A 57 9.32 2.36 5.60
N TYR A 58 8.93 3.50 6.13
CA TYR A 58 7.91 3.57 7.17
C TYR A 58 6.93 4.69 6.83
N ALA A 59 5.72 4.57 7.36
CA ALA A 59 4.63 5.48 7.03
C ALA A 59 4.57 6.66 7.99
N ILE A 60 4.31 7.85 7.44
CA ILE A 60 4.00 9.02 8.25
C ILE A 60 2.73 9.65 7.69
N GLU A 61 2.07 10.45 8.51
CA GLU A 61 0.79 11.05 8.13
C GLU A 61 0.95 12.33 7.34
N GLY A 62 0.17 12.45 6.27
CA GLY A 62 -0.01 13.70 5.56
C GLY A 62 -1.30 14.35 5.99
N GLU A 63 -1.87 15.16 5.10
CA GLU A 63 -3.10 15.87 5.38
C GLU A 63 -4.32 14.99 5.13
N GLU A 64 -5.24 14.97 6.06
CA GLU A 64 -6.47 14.20 5.95
C GLU A 64 -7.26 14.59 4.71
N GLY A 65 -7.67 13.61 3.91
CA GLY A 65 -8.49 13.85 2.74
C GLY A 65 -7.74 14.37 1.53
N SER A 66 -6.40 14.45 1.63
CA SER A 66 -5.59 15.01 0.54
C SER A 66 -5.29 14.02 -0.58
N GLY A 67 -5.44 12.73 -0.32
CA GLY A 67 -5.02 11.70 -1.26
C GLY A 67 -3.50 11.59 -1.39
N THR A 68 -2.77 12.13 -0.42
CA THR A 68 -1.31 12.17 -0.50
C THR A 68 -0.70 10.78 -0.44
N VAL A 69 0.20 10.52 -1.38
CA VAL A 69 1.09 9.37 -1.38
C VAL A 69 2.43 9.93 -1.84
N GLN A 70 3.26 10.36 -0.89
CA GLN A 70 4.51 11.05 -1.20
C GLN A 70 5.68 10.24 -0.71
N VAL A 71 6.62 9.96 -1.62
CA VAL A 71 7.81 9.18 -1.30
C VAL A 71 8.93 10.14 -0.99
N ASN A 72 9.55 9.96 0.18
CA ASN A 72 10.53 10.89 0.71
C ASN A 72 11.91 10.28 0.82
N GLY A 73 12.95 11.15 0.73
CA GLY A 73 14.32 10.72 0.94
C GLY A 73 14.90 9.96 -0.23
N ALA A 74 15.84 9.09 0.04
CA ALA A 74 16.56 8.37 -1.02
C ALA A 74 15.63 7.56 -1.92
N ALA A 75 14.55 7.00 -1.38
CA ALA A 75 13.59 6.22 -2.16
C ALA A 75 12.88 7.07 -3.21
N ALA A 76 12.86 8.39 -3.04
CA ALA A 76 12.25 9.28 -4.04
C ALA A 76 12.97 9.23 -5.39
N ARG A 77 14.19 8.66 -5.42
CA ARG A 77 14.90 8.48 -6.68
C ARG A 77 14.42 7.25 -7.44
N LEU A 78 13.66 6.39 -6.80
CA LEU A 78 13.21 5.12 -7.37
C LEU A 78 11.83 5.22 -8.02
N VAL A 79 11.11 6.29 -7.76
CA VAL A 79 9.73 6.45 -8.23
C VAL A 79 9.55 7.83 -8.84
N ARG A 80 8.43 8.00 -9.55
CA ARG A 80 8.06 9.31 -10.13
C ARG A 80 6.63 9.62 -9.74
N SER A 81 6.32 10.91 -9.64
CA SER A 81 4.94 11.33 -9.46
C SER A 81 4.12 10.77 -10.63
N GLY A 82 2.98 10.20 -10.30
CA GLY A 82 2.11 9.57 -11.29
C GLY A 82 2.28 8.06 -11.37
N ASP A 83 3.38 7.51 -10.83
CA ASP A 83 3.57 6.05 -10.81
C ASP A 83 2.49 5.40 -9.96
N LYS A 84 2.12 4.17 -10.34
CA LYS A 84 1.23 3.35 -9.52
C LYS A 84 2.08 2.48 -8.60
N VAL A 85 1.75 2.48 -7.33
CA VAL A 85 2.47 1.69 -6.34
C VAL A 85 1.52 0.85 -5.50
N ILE A 86 2.07 -0.21 -4.92
CA ILE A 86 1.37 -1.01 -3.91
C ILE A 86 2.12 -0.75 -2.61
N VAL A 87 1.38 -0.39 -1.57
CA VAL A 87 1.95 -0.22 -0.22
C VAL A 87 1.46 -1.38 0.61
N ALA A 88 2.37 -2.25 1.03
CA ALA A 88 2.00 -3.48 1.73
C ALA A 88 2.58 -3.51 3.13
N SER A 89 1.85 -4.11 4.06
CA SER A 89 2.34 -4.34 5.40
C SER A 89 2.18 -5.81 5.76
N PHE A 90 3.03 -6.26 6.67
CA PHE A 90 3.08 -7.65 7.08
C PHE A 90 3.07 -7.70 8.61
N GLY A 91 2.58 -8.79 9.16
CA GLY A 91 2.58 -8.97 10.59
C GLY A 91 3.02 -10.38 10.94
N ALA A 92 3.52 -10.56 12.15
CA ALA A 92 3.95 -11.87 12.65
C ALA A 92 2.74 -12.52 13.33
N TYR A 93 2.34 -13.67 12.83
CA TYR A 93 1.15 -14.38 13.31
C TYR A 93 1.55 -15.73 13.87
N GLU A 94 0.98 -16.07 15.03
CA GLU A 94 1.14 -17.42 15.60
C GLU A 94 0.11 -18.34 14.94
N GLU A 95 0.28 -19.64 15.09
CA GLU A 95 -0.65 -20.60 14.52
C GLU A 95 -2.10 -20.31 14.96
N ASP A 96 -2.29 -19.95 16.23
CA ASP A 96 -3.61 -19.67 16.75
C ASP A 96 -4.25 -18.44 16.10
N ASP A 97 -3.44 -17.49 15.68
CA ASP A 97 -3.92 -16.27 15.05
C ASP A 97 -4.46 -16.53 13.65
N LEU A 98 -3.98 -17.59 13.01
CA LEU A 98 -4.31 -17.84 11.61
C LEU A 98 -5.77 -18.20 11.40
N GLU A 99 -6.45 -18.67 12.43
CA GLU A 99 -7.87 -18.99 12.30
C GLU A 99 -8.71 -17.73 12.07
N ARG A 100 -8.22 -16.59 12.56
CA ARG A 100 -8.91 -15.31 12.43
C ARG A 100 -8.23 -14.41 11.43
N TYR A 101 -7.22 -14.92 10.75
CA TYR A 101 -6.45 -14.11 9.81
C TYR A 101 -7.28 -13.73 8.61
N SER A 102 -7.24 -12.46 8.27
CA SER A 102 -7.91 -11.93 7.08
C SER A 102 -7.18 -10.65 6.68
N PRO A 103 -6.45 -10.65 5.58
CA PRO A 103 -5.74 -9.44 5.17
C PRO A 103 -6.73 -8.36 4.74
N VAL A 104 -6.29 -7.11 4.80
CA VAL A 104 -7.13 -5.98 4.39
C VAL A 104 -6.56 -5.42 3.10
N ILE A 105 -7.37 -5.40 2.06
CA ILE A 105 -6.95 -4.90 0.75
C ILE A 105 -7.76 -3.65 0.45
N VAL A 106 -7.06 -2.51 0.38
CA VAL A 106 -7.68 -1.21 0.12
C VAL A 106 -7.47 -0.88 -1.35
N HIS A 107 -8.55 -0.74 -2.09
CA HIS A 107 -8.50 -0.37 -3.50
C HIS A 107 -8.79 1.11 -3.63
N VAL A 108 -7.96 1.81 -4.38
CA VAL A 108 -8.12 3.25 -4.58
C VAL A 108 -8.22 3.58 -6.07
N ASP A 109 -8.78 4.74 -6.36
CA ASP A 109 -8.84 5.24 -7.73
C ASP A 109 -7.60 6.10 -8.02
N ASP A 110 -7.59 6.77 -9.18
CA ASP A 110 -6.44 7.57 -9.59
C ASP A 110 -6.17 8.77 -8.69
N ASP A 111 -7.15 9.17 -7.91
CA ASP A 111 -7.01 10.28 -6.96
C ASP A 111 -6.74 9.77 -5.54
N ASN A 112 -6.48 8.49 -5.40
CA ASN A 112 -6.22 7.84 -4.12
C ASN A 112 -7.42 7.84 -3.17
N GLU A 113 -8.62 7.93 -3.74
CA GLU A 113 -9.83 7.78 -2.94
C GLU A 113 -10.16 6.30 -2.84
N VAL A 114 -10.58 5.88 -1.66
CA VAL A 114 -10.89 4.47 -1.44
C VAL A 114 -12.21 4.13 -2.14
N VAL A 115 -12.17 3.14 -3.01
CA VAL A 115 -13.35 2.69 -3.75
C VAL A 115 -13.88 1.36 -3.23
N ALA A 116 -13.04 0.57 -2.57
CA ALA A 116 -13.48 -0.69 -1.97
C ALA A 116 -12.44 -1.21 -0.99
N VAL A 117 -12.88 -2.01 -0.04
CA VAL A 117 -11.98 -2.70 0.88
C VAL A 117 -12.46 -4.15 0.94
N ASP A 118 -11.56 -5.09 0.70
CA ASP A 118 -11.89 -6.50 0.79
C ASP A 118 -10.74 -7.26 1.45
N SER A 119 -10.80 -8.58 1.44
CA SER A 119 -9.77 -9.40 2.07
C SER A 119 -9.16 -10.43 1.11
N ASP A 120 -9.42 -10.29 -0.18
CA ASP A 120 -8.87 -11.21 -1.17
C ASP A 120 -7.80 -10.50 -2.01
N PRO A 121 -6.52 -10.80 -1.79
CA PRO A 121 -5.46 -10.11 -2.50
C PRO A 121 -5.39 -10.43 -3.99
N THR A 122 -6.20 -11.35 -4.48
CA THR A 122 -6.21 -11.70 -5.90
C THR A 122 -7.26 -10.93 -6.70
N VAL A 123 -8.12 -10.15 -6.03
CA VAL A 123 -9.15 -9.37 -6.73
C VAL A 123 -8.55 -8.11 -7.32
N LEU A 124 -8.84 -7.83 -8.58
CA LEU A 124 -8.37 -6.65 -9.29
C LEU A 124 -9.58 -5.81 -9.67
N LEU A 125 -9.84 -4.77 -8.87
CA LEU A 125 -10.95 -3.87 -9.18
C LEU A 125 -10.58 -2.95 -10.33
N GLY A 126 -11.55 -2.64 -11.14
CA GLY A 126 -11.32 -1.81 -12.31
C GLY A 126 -10.72 -2.58 -13.45
N GLY A 127 -10.37 -3.83 -13.20
CA GLY A 127 -9.88 -4.74 -14.20
C GLY A 127 -10.62 -6.03 -14.04
N VAL A 128 -10.05 -7.10 -14.52
CA VAL A 128 -10.68 -8.40 -14.44
C VAL A 128 -9.79 -9.30 -13.62
N SER A 129 -10.33 -10.02 -12.67
CA SER A 129 -9.51 -10.92 -11.87
C SER A 129 -9.00 -12.03 -12.77
N PRO A 130 -7.82 -12.56 -12.49
CA PRO A 130 -7.21 -13.60 -13.31
C PRO A 130 -8.13 -14.81 -13.51
N GLU A 131 -8.90 -15.18 -12.53
CA GLU A 131 -9.79 -16.30 -12.65
C GLU A 131 -10.92 -16.05 -13.62
N LYS A 132 -11.46 -14.82 -13.59
CA LYS A 132 -12.58 -14.51 -14.45
C LYS A 132 -12.17 -14.22 -15.84
N GLU A 133 -11.11 -13.54 -15.97
CA GLU A 133 -10.72 -13.17 -17.22
C GLU A 133 -10.11 -14.19 -17.87
N GLY A 134 -9.75 -14.82 -17.16
CA GLY A 134 -9.11 -15.79 -17.53
C GLY A 134 -9.35 -16.59 -17.88
N GLN A 135 -9.78 -16.62 -17.49
CA GLN A 135 -10.31 -15.86 -17.68
C GLN A 135 -9.68 -14.69 -17.84
N LEU A 136 -8.93 -14.32 -17.51
CA LEU A 136 -8.30 -13.28 -17.86
C LEU A 136 -7.04 -13.45 -17.97
#